data_cb59f136e63297fd684179762edb6050
#
_entry.id   cb59f136e63297fd684179762edb6050
#
_cell.length_a   1.000
_cell.length_b   1.000
_cell.length_c   1.000
_cell.angle_alpha   90.00
_cell.angle_beta   90.00
_cell.angle_gamma   90.00
#
_symmetry.space_group_name_H-M   'P 1'
#
loop_
_entity.id
_entity.type
_entity.pdbx_description
1 polymer ?
#
loop_
_entity_poly.entity_id
_entity_poly.type
_entity_poly.pdbx_seq_one_letter_code
_entity_poly.pdbx_strand_id
1 'polypeptide(L)'
;MCIRDRIKAFEQNNMQITFVDNFEQLHNYLKKYLCNHKTVALGGSMTLFETGVIDLIHQSDVLLHDRYQEGLEREQMQEIFRKAFTSDLFITSTNALTTNGCLYNVDGNGNRVAAMIYGPKEVIVIAGKNKIFDSEEEAINHIKSISAPANAVRLNKKTPCTKTGTCMNCLSADRICSSYVKLGYQGNINRIKIVIVDQDLGY
;
A
#
# COMPACT_ATOMS: atom_id res chain seq x y z
N MET A 1 1.07 9.44 -23.93
CA MET A 1 2.24 8.63 -23.46
C MET A 1 1.74 7.23 -23.13
N CYS A 2 2.34 6.20 -23.74
CA CYS A 2 1.88 4.81 -23.52
C CYS A 2 2.17 4.36 -22.08
N ILE A 3 1.32 3.48 -21.51
CA ILE A 3 1.54 2.87 -20.19
C ILE A 3 2.95 2.26 -20.06
N ARG A 4 3.49 1.72 -21.16
CA ARG A 4 4.85 1.16 -21.22
C ARG A 4 5.97 2.19 -21.01
N ASP A 5 5.76 3.45 -21.39
CA ASP A 5 6.77 4.50 -21.16
C ASP A 5 6.82 4.90 -19.67
N ARG A 6 5.70 4.71 -18.95
CA ARG A 6 5.58 4.95 -17.52
C ARG A 6 6.34 3.89 -16.69
N ILE A 7 6.48 2.66 -17.23
CA ILE A 7 7.21 1.56 -16.60
C ILE A 7 8.69 1.91 -16.40
N LYS A 8 9.33 2.49 -17.41
CA LYS A 8 10.77 2.80 -17.40
C LYS A 8 11.19 3.68 -16.21
N ALA A 9 10.34 4.59 -15.77
CA ALA A 9 10.66 5.47 -14.66
C ALA A 9 10.76 4.72 -13.33
N PHE A 10 9.93 3.68 -13.11
CA PHE A 10 10.05 2.83 -11.93
C PHE A 10 11.30 1.95 -11.97
N GLU A 11 11.64 1.40 -13.14
CA GLU A 11 12.86 0.60 -13.33
C GLU A 11 14.12 1.46 -13.12
N GLN A 12 14.13 2.72 -13.58
CA GLN A 12 15.20 3.68 -13.30
C GLN A 12 15.32 4.00 -11.80
N ASN A 13 14.23 3.87 -11.05
CA ASN A 13 14.20 4.00 -9.61
C ASN A 13 14.42 2.67 -8.86
N ASN A 14 14.94 1.64 -9.55
CA ASN A 14 15.20 0.30 -9.01
C ASN A 14 13.96 -0.41 -8.45
N MET A 15 12.76 -0.07 -8.91
CA MET A 15 11.51 -0.73 -8.59
C MET A 15 11.03 -1.54 -9.79
N GLN A 16 10.58 -2.76 -9.54
CA GLN A 16 9.92 -3.57 -10.58
C GLN A 16 8.44 -3.17 -10.70
N ILE A 17 7.92 -3.09 -11.91
CA ILE A 17 6.49 -2.87 -12.13
C ILE A 17 5.92 -3.91 -13.09
N THR A 18 4.73 -4.40 -12.78
CA THR A 18 3.99 -5.40 -13.56
C THR A 18 2.54 -4.94 -13.70
N PHE A 19 1.96 -5.12 -14.89
CA PHE A 19 0.54 -4.88 -15.14
C PHE A 19 -0.19 -6.22 -15.25
N VAL A 20 -1.37 -6.28 -14.66
CA VAL A 20 -2.28 -7.43 -14.73
C VAL A 20 -3.69 -6.94 -15.08
N ASP A 21 -4.39 -7.70 -15.91
CA ASP A 21 -5.70 -7.31 -16.42
C ASP A 21 -6.83 -7.60 -15.41
N ASN A 22 -6.62 -8.58 -14.53
CA ASN A 22 -7.66 -9.07 -13.62
C ASN A 22 -7.07 -9.69 -12.35
N PHE A 23 -7.96 -10.06 -11.41
CA PHE A 23 -7.56 -10.65 -10.12
C PHE A 23 -6.96 -12.05 -10.26
N GLU A 24 -7.34 -12.82 -11.27
CA GLU A 24 -6.75 -14.13 -11.49
C GLU A 24 -5.26 -14.02 -11.81
N GLN A 25 -4.89 -13.09 -12.71
CA GLN A 25 -3.48 -12.81 -13.02
C GLN A 25 -2.73 -12.27 -11.81
N LEU A 26 -3.36 -11.41 -11.00
CA LEU A 26 -2.80 -10.92 -9.74
C LEU A 26 -2.52 -12.08 -8.78
N HIS A 27 -3.50 -12.97 -8.57
CA HIS A 27 -3.35 -14.12 -7.68
C HIS A 27 -2.26 -15.07 -8.18
N ASN A 28 -2.19 -15.33 -9.48
CA ASN A 28 -1.15 -16.17 -10.08
C ASN A 28 0.24 -15.52 -9.94
N TYR A 29 0.34 -14.20 -10.01
CA TYR A 29 1.57 -13.47 -9.72
C TYR A 29 1.98 -13.66 -8.24
N LEU A 30 1.06 -13.46 -7.30
CA LEU A 30 1.34 -13.56 -5.86
C LEU A 30 1.70 -14.98 -5.42
N LYS A 31 1.06 -16.01 -5.96
CA LYS A 31 1.37 -17.43 -5.64
C LYS A 31 2.85 -17.74 -5.82
N LYS A 32 3.52 -17.16 -6.82
CA LYS A 32 4.96 -17.38 -7.06
C LYS A 32 5.82 -16.87 -5.89
N TYR A 33 5.38 -15.80 -5.22
CA TYR A 33 6.08 -15.26 -4.05
C TYR A 33 5.69 -16.01 -2.78
N LEU A 34 4.41 -16.34 -2.61
CA LEU A 34 3.94 -17.07 -1.42
C LEU A 34 4.61 -18.44 -1.28
N CYS A 35 4.88 -19.14 -2.40
CA CYS A 35 5.61 -20.42 -2.37
C CYS A 35 7.07 -20.29 -1.90
N ASN A 36 7.68 -19.11 -2.01
CA ASN A 36 9.11 -18.89 -1.73
C ASN A 36 9.37 -18.23 -0.38
N HIS A 37 8.33 -17.80 0.34
CA HIS A 37 8.45 -17.07 1.60
C HIS A 37 7.76 -17.84 2.74
N LYS A 38 8.38 -17.77 3.92
CA LYS A 38 7.83 -18.43 5.13
C LYS A 38 6.90 -17.53 5.91
N THR A 39 7.23 -16.23 5.96
CA THR A 39 6.52 -15.25 6.77
C THR A 39 6.04 -14.08 5.91
N VAL A 40 4.79 -13.70 6.07
CA VAL A 40 4.15 -12.60 5.35
C VAL A 40 3.52 -11.63 6.35
N ALA A 41 3.63 -10.33 6.08
CA ALA A 41 2.89 -9.31 6.79
C ALA A 41 2.14 -8.39 5.83
N LEU A 42 1.07 -7.76 6.33
CA LEU A 42 0.16 -6.93 5.53
C LEU A 42 0.17 -5.47 5.97
N GLY A 43 0.23 -4.57 4.99
CA GLY A 43 -0.15 -3.17 5.17
C GLY A 43 -1.67 -3.00 5.14
N GLY A 44 -2.19 -2.04 5.93
CA GLY A 44 -3.63 -1.72 5.89
C GLY A 44 -4.05 -1.13 4.55
N SER A 45 -4.98 -1.78 3.83
CA SER A 45 -5.40 -1.34 2.50
C SER A 45 -6.76 -1.91 2.10
N MET A 46 -7.64 -1.07 1.57
CA MET A 46 -8.89 -1.53 0.94
C MET A 46 -8.61 -2.33 -0.32
N THR A 47 -7.63 -1.94 -1.12
CA THR A 47 -7.21 -2.68 -2.31
C THR A 47 -6.95 -4.17 -2.03
N LEU A 48 -6.36 -4.52 -0.89
CA LEU A 48 -6.11 -5.92 -0.54
C LEU A 48 -7.39 -6.69 -0.23
N PHE A 49 -8.40 -6.04 0.33
CA PHE A 49 -9.73 -6.63 0.54
C PHE A 49 -10.45 -6.83 -0.80
N GLU A 50 -10.53 -5.79 -1.61
CA GLU A 50 -11.26 -5.80 -2.88
C GLU A 50 -10.71 -6.82 -3.88
N THR A 51 -9.40 -7.07 -3.84
CA THR A 51 -8.74 -8.03 -4.73
C THR A 51 -8.75 -9.47 -4.20
N GLY A 52 -9.28 -9.74 -3.00
CA GLY A 52 -9.26 -11.07 -2.39
C GLY A 52 -7.86 -11.59 -2.02
N VAL A 53 -6.86 -10.70 -1.96
CA VAL A 53 -5.46 -11.07 -1.65
C VAL A 53 -5.32 -11.59 -0.23
N ILE A 54 -6.10 -11.07 0.72
CA ILE A 54 -6.07 -11.51 2.11
C ILE A 54 -6.53 -12.98 2.20
N ASP A 55 -7.63 -13.33 1.52
CA ASP A 55 -8.14 -14.70 1.48
C ASP A 55 -7.15 -15.65 0.80
N LEU A 56 -6.50 -15.20 -0.28
CA LEU A 56 -5.45 -15.96 -0.96
C LEU A 56 -4.30 -16.31 0.00
N ILE A 57 -3.88 -15.35 0.82
CA ILE A 57 -2.78 -15.55 1.77
C ILE A 57 -3.21 -16.51 2.89
N HIS A 58 -4.43 -16.37 3.41
CA HIS A 58 -4.98 -17.29 4.41
C HIS A 58 -5.06 -18.75 3.92
N GLN A 59 -5.22 -18.96 2.60
CA GLN A 59 -5.25 -20.29 1.97
C GLN A 59 -3.87 -20.84 1.61
N SER A 60 -2.80 -20.09 1.88
CA SER A 60 -1.43 -20.49 1.58
C SER A 60 -0.71 -21.03 2.83
N ASP A 61 0.41 -21.76 2.64
CA ASP A 61 1.21 -22.36 3.71
C ASP A 61 2.19 -21.38 4.37
N VAL A 62 1.90 -20.06 4.35
CA VAL A 62 2.76 -19.06 4.96
C VAL A 62 2.32 -18.72 6.38
N LEU A 63 3.26 -18.34 7.24
CA LEU A 63 2.94 -17.74 8.52
C LEU A 63 2.57 -16.26 8.31
N LEU A 64 1.28 -15.97 8.38
CA LEU A 64 0.77 -14.61 8.26
C LEU A 64 0.83 -13.89 9.62
N HIS A 65 1.51 -12.76 9.69
CA HIS A 65 1.35 -11.79 10.76
C HIS A 65 0.09 -10.96 10.50
N ASP A 66 -1.05 -11.53 10.87
CA ASP A 66 -2.35 -11.00 10.49
C ASP A 66 -2.81 -9.88 11.42
N ARG A 67 -2.90 -8.69 10.88
CA ARG A 67 -3.43 -7.49 11.55
C ARG A 67 -4.95 -7.40 11.55
N TYR A 68 -5.64 -8.31 10.87
CA TYR A 68 -7.10 -8.30 10.72
C TYR A 68 -7.78 -9.36 11.58
N GLN A 69 -7.03 -10.07 12.43
CA GLN A 69 -7.61 -10.99 13.40
C GLN A 69 -8.59 -10.26 14.31
N GLU A 70 -9.74 -10.88 14.59
CA GLU A 70 -10.72 -10.35 15.50
C GLU A 70 -10.21 -10.37 16.95
N GLY A 71 -10.61 -9.38 17.74
CA GLY A 71 -10.28 -9.33 19.17
C GLY A 71 -8.85 -8.93 19.51
N LEU A 72 -8.05 -8.44 18.53
CA LEU A 72 -6.70 -7.96 18.82
C LEU A 72 -6.73 -6.72 19.72
N GLU A 73 -6.03 -6.81 20.85
CA GLU A 73 -5.75 -5.66 21.69
C GLU A 73 -4.68 -4.74 21.05
N ARG A 74 -4.59 -3.51 21.57
CA ARG A 74 -3.68 -2.49 21.03
C ARG A 74 -2.22 -2.94 21.04
N GLU A 75 -1.79 -3.56 22.11
CA GLU A 75 -0.43 -4.07 22.30
C GLU A 75 -0.10 -5.19 21.32
N GLN A 76 -1.02 -6.12 21.11
CA GLN A 76 -0.90 -7.21 20.13
C GLN A 76 -0.81 -6.67 18.70
N MET A 77 -1.64 -5.67 18.37
CA MET A 77 -1.58 -4.99 17.07
C MET A 77 -0.22 -4.31 16.85
N GLN A 78 0.33 -3.64 17.88
CA GLN A 78 1.65 -3.02 17.77
C GLN A 78 2.76 -4.06 17.58
N GLU A 79 2.65 -5.23 18.21
CA GLU A 79 3.58 -6.32 18.04
C GLU A 79 3.54 -6.86 16.58
N ILE A 80 2.36 -7.04 16.01
CA ILE A 80 2.18 -7.41 14.60
C ILE A 80 2.84 -6.37 13.68
N PHE A 81 2.70 -5.08 13.97
CA PHE A 81 3.35 -4.03 13.19
C PHE A 81 4.89 -4.12 13.26
N ARG A 82 5.45 -4.50 14.42
CA ARG A 82 6.90 -4.71 14.56
C ARG A 82 7.36 -5.97 13.84
N LYS A 83 6.60 -7.07 13.90
CA LYS A 83 6.88 -8.32 13.17
C LYS A 83 6.90 -8.11 11.66
N ALA A 84 6.16 -7.13 11.13
CA ALA A 84 6.21 -6.78 9.72
C ALA A 84 7.62 -6.42 9.25
N PHE A 85 8.49 -5.88 10.10
CA PHE A 85 9.87 -5.52 9.73
C PHE A 85 10.78 -6.73 9.51
N THR A 86 10.49 -7.85 10.16
CA THR A 86 11.30 -9.07 10.12
C THR A 86 10.65 -10.17 9.28
N SER A 87 9.50 -9.93 8.68
CA SER A 87 8.85 -10.84 7.74
C SER A 87 9.68 -10.97 6.47
N ASP A 88 9.53 -12.08 5.77
CA ASP A 88 10.19 -12.29 4.47
C ASP A 88 9.58 -11.40 3.39
N LEU A 89 8.25 -11.26 3.42
CA LEU A 89 7.47 -10.52 2.44
C LEU A 89 6.48 -9.56 3.12
N PHE A 90 6.40 -8.34 2.59
CA PHE A 90 5.38 -7.36 2.97
C PHE A 90 4.48 -7.05 1.78
N ILE A 91 3.17 -7.29 1.92
CA ILE A 91 2.19 -7.00 0.88
C ILE A 91 1.33 -5.81 1.31
N THR A 92 1.24 -4.80 0.48
CA THR A 92 0.56 -3.54 0.78
C THR A 92 0.00 -2.88 -0.48
N SER A 93 -0.54 -1.68 -0.33
CA SER A 93 -0.89 -0.78 -1.42
C SER A 93 -0.22 0.58 -1.20
N THR A 94 -0.34 1.47 -2.19
CA THR A 94 0.03 2.88 -2.11
C THR A 94 -1.21 3.76 -2.23
N ASN A 95 -1.14 5.00 -1.74
CA ASN A 95 -2.22 5.97 -1.93
C ASN A 95 -2.21 6.57 -3.35
N ALA A 96 -1.02 6.82 -3.89
CA ALA A 96 -0.85 7.27 -5.26
C ALA A 96 0.53 6.85 -5.79
N LEU A 97 0.67 6.83 -7.10
CA LEU A 97 1.94 6.66 -7.80
C LEU A 97 1.99 7.59 -9.02
N THR A 98 3.16 7.98 -9.42
CA THR A 98 3.33 8.95 -10.50
C THR A 98 4.11 8.38 -11.67
N THR A 99 3.85 8.93 -12.84
CA THR A 99 4.50 8.52 -14.11
C THR A 99 6.01 8.73 -14.10
N ASN A 100 6.56 9.52 -13.18
CA ASN A 100 8.00 9.67 -12.95
C ASN A 100 8.59 8.61 -11.99
N GLY A 101 7.82 7.57 -11.64
CA GLY A 101 8.31 6.41 -10.90
C GLY A 101 8.38 6.59 -9.39
N CYS A 102 7.52 7.40 -8.79
CA CYS A 102 7.45 7.59 -7.33
C CYS A 102 6.15 7.06 -6.74
N LEU A 103 6.22 6.55 -5.51
CA LEU A 103 5.06 6.19 -4.70
C LEU A 103 4.81 7.27 -3.65
N TYR A 104 3.56 7.67 -3.49
CA TYR A 104 3.13 8.66 -2.51
C TYR A 104 2.20 8.02 -1.49
N ASN A 105 2.52 8.19 -0.22
CA ASN A 105 1.83 7.54 0.87
C ASN A 105 1.54 8.51 2.00
N VAL A 106 0.34 8.37 2.59
CA VAL A 106 -0.02 9.01 3.85
C VAL A 106 -0.34 7.96 4.89
N ASP A 107 0.19 8.12 6.11
CA ASP A 107 0.04 7.14 7.16
C ASP A 107 -0.22 7.80 8.52
N GLY A 108 -1.02 7.15 9.37
CA GLY A 108 -1.32 7.61 10.72
C GLY A 108 -0.23 7.25 11.73
N ASN A 109 0.06 5.97 11.85
CA ASN A 109 1.06 5.44 12.78
C ASN A 109 2.47 5.35 12.18
N GLY A 110 2.59 5.46 10.86
CA GLY A 110 3.85 5.29 10.15
C GLY A 110 4.30 3.84 9.95
N ASN A 111 3.59 2.86 10.51
CA ASN A 111 3.98 1.45 10.48
C ASN A 111 4.05 0.85 9.08
N ARG A 112 3.08 1.19 8.20
CA ARG A 112 3.06 0.72 6.81
C ARG A 112 4.22 1.31 6.02
N VAL A 113 4.36 2.62 6.05
CA VAL A 113 5.42 3.31 5.30
C VAL A 113 6.80 2.97 5.82
N ALA A 114 6.99 2.78 7.12
CA ALA A 114 8.26 2.34 7.70
C ALA A 114 8.66 0.94 7.21
N ALA A 115 7.69 -0.01 7.11
CA ALA A 115 7.94 -1.32 6.52
C ALA A 115 8.28 -1.21 5.02
N MET A 116 7.66 -0.28 4.28
CA MET A 116 8.01 -0.02 2.88
C MET A 116 9.40 0.59 2.73
N ILE A 117 9.81 1.52 3.62
CA ILE A 117 11.12 2.18 3.59
C ILE A 117 12.22 1.20 3.96
N TYR A 118 12.10 0.58 5.15
CA TYR A 118 13.12 -0.30 5.70
C TYR A 118 12.48 -1.41 6.53
N GLY A 119 12.02 -2.43 5.88
CA GLY A 119 11.39 -3.60 6.50
C GLY A 119 11.82 -4.86 5.76
N PRO A 120 10.90 -5.71 5.35
CA PRO A 120 11.19 -6.98 4.69
C PRO A 120 12.08 -6.85 3.46
N LYS A 121 12.78 -7.95 3.13
CA LYS A 121 13.63 -8.04 1.94
C LYS A 121 12.84 -7.86 0.65
N GLU A 122 11.56 -8.21 0.65
CA GLU A 122 10.65 -8.02 -0.48
C GLU A 122 9.37 -7.30 -0.05
N VAL A 123 8.95 -6.34 -0.89
CA VAL A 123 7.72 -5.57 -0.71
C VAL A 123 6.92 -5.63 -2.01
N ILE A 124 5.68 -6.10 -1.95
CA ILE A 124 4.75 -6.04 -3.07
C ILE A 124 3.71 -4.96 -2.80
N VAL A 125 3.63 -4.01 -3.73
CA VAL A 125 2.67 -2.91 -3.70
C VAL A 125 1.61 -3.15 -4.77
N ILE A 126 0.37 -3.40 -4.37
CA ILE A 126 -0.76 -3.62 -5.28
C ILE A 126 -1.55 -2.33 -5.39
N ALA A 127 -1.84 -1.88 -6.60
CA ALA A 127 -2.61 -0.66 -6.84
C ALA A 127 -3.54 -0.83 -8.04
N GLY A 128 -4.70 -0.17 -7.99
CA GLY A 128 -5.56 0.02 -9.15
C GLY A 128 -5.03 1.12 -10.07
N LYS A 129 -5.50 1.13 -11.32
CA LYS A 129 -5.14 2.15 -12.32
C LYS A 129 -5.56 3.57 -11.90
N ASN A 130 -6.60 3.69 -11.08
CA ASN A 130 -7.10 4.97 -10.53
C ASN A 130 -6.09 5.70 -9.62
N LYS A 131 -4.98 5.04 -9.26
CA LYS A 131 -3.93 5.64 -8.41
C LYS A 131 -2.72 6.14 -9.18
N ILE A 132 -2.78 6.15 -10.52
CA ILE A 132 -1.70 6.63 -11.39
C ILE A 132 -1.94 8.10 -11.74
N PHE A 133 -0.98 8.95 -11.46
CA PHE A 133 -1.04 10.40 -11.68
C PHE A 133 0.17 10.86 -12.51
N ASP A 134 0.02 11.96 -13.24
CA ASP A 134 1.10 12.49 -14.06
C ASP A 134 2.08 13.37 -13.26
N SER A 135 1.64 13.91 -12.13
CA SER A 135 2.46 14.79 -11.29
C SER A 135 2.36 14.48 -9.79
N GLU A 136 3.35 14.96 -9.03
CA GLU A 136 3.33 14.93 -7.57
C GLU A 136 2.17 15.74 -7.00
N GLU A 137 1.85 16.87 -7.61
CA GLU A 137 0.76 17.74 -7.20
C GLU A 137 -0.59 17.01 -7.30
N GLU A 138 -0.85 16.34 -8.42
CA GLU A 138 -2.06 15.53 -8.60
C GLU A 138 -2.14 14.38 -7.61
N ALA A 139 -1.03 13.67 -7.37
CA ALA A 139 -0.97 12.60 -6.39
C ALA A 139 -1.28 13.10 -4.97
N ILE A 140 -0.71 14.24 -4.56
CA ILE A 140 -0.97 14.85 -3.26
C ILE A 140 -2.41 15.36 -3.16
N ASN A 141 -2.93 15.97 -4.23
CA ASN A 141 -4.32 16.44 -4.28
C ASN A 141 -5.29 15.27 -4.17
N HIS A 142 -5.06 14.14 -4.85
CA HIS A 142 -5.85 12.93 -4.69
C HIS A 142 -5.83 12.42 -3.25
N ILE A 143 -4.66 12.37 -2.62
CA ILE A 143 -4.54 11.95 -1.21
C ILE A 143 -5.37 12.84 -0.30
N LYS A 144 -5.33 14.16 -0.49
CA LYS A 144 -6.02 15.14 0.36
C LYS A 144 -7.53 15.22 0.09
N SER A 145 -7.95 15.02 -1.15
CA SER A 145 -9.36 15.14 -1.53
C SER A 145 -10.12 13.81 -1.47
N ILE A 146 -9.44 12.67 -1.59
CA ILE A 146 -10.08 11.36 -1.70
C ILE A 146 -9.53 10.39 -0.66
N SER A 147 -8.24 9.99 -0.77
CA SER A 147 -7.72 8.85 0.00
C SER A 147 -7.78 9.06 1.51
N ALA A 148 -7.30 10.19 2.02
CA ALA A 148 -7.27 10.44 3.46
C ALA A 148 -8.66 10.67 4.05
N PRO A 149 -9.57 11.47 3.44
CA PRO A 149 -10.95 11.60 3.91
C PRO A 149 -11.72 10.29 3.91
N ALA A 150 -11.69 9.52 2.81
CA ALA A 150 -12.37 8.24 2.72
C ALA A 150 -11.88 7.24 3.78
N ASN A 151 -10.56 7.17 3.99
CA ASN A 151 -9.99 6.31 5.01
C ASN A 151 -10.34 6.78 6.44
N ALA A 152 -10.44 8.09 6.68
CA ALA A 152 -10.88 8.63 7.96
C ALA A 152 -12.34 8.24 8.27
N VAL A 153 -13.22 8.29 7.27
CA VAL A 153 -14.61 7.82 7.38
C VAL A 153 -14.64 6.32 7.69
N ARG A 154 -13.93 5.50 6.92
CA ARG A 154 -13.85 4.04 7.13
C ARG A 154 -13.39 3.66 8.54
N LEU A 155 -12.43 4.40 9.08
CA LEU A 155 -11.87 4.18 10.41
C LEU A 155 -12.66 4.90 11.52
N ASN A 156 -13.84 5.46 11.18
CA ASN A 156 -14.72 6.17 12.13
C ASN A 156 -13.98 7.26 12.94
N LYS A 157 -13.14 8.05 12.26
CA LYS A 157 -12.33 9.10 12.88
C LYS A 157 -13.11 10.39 13.08
N LYS A 158 -12.86 11.06 14.21
CA LYS A 158 -13.47 12.36 14.54
C LYS A 158 -12.62 13.51 14.00
N THR A 159 -12.47 13.57 12.68
CA THR A 159 -11.70 14.62 11.99
C THR A 159 -12.60 15.47 11.10
N PRO A 160 -12.27 16.75 10.83
CA PRO A 160 -13.09 17.60 9.98
C PRO A 160 -13.36 17.01 8.60
N CYS A 161 -12.39 16.35 7.98
CA CYS A 161 -12.51 15.78 6.64
C CYS A 161 -13.58 14.68 6.52
N THR A 162 -13.98 14.02 7.60
CA THR A 162 -15.10 13.05 7.57
C THR A 162 -16.45 13.71 7.33
N LYS A 163 -16.55 15.02 7.58
CA LYS A 163 -17.78 15.84 7.34
C LYS A 163 -17.66 16.66 6.07
N THR A 164 -16.48 17.20 5.78
CA THR A 164 -16.28 18.11 4.63
C THR A 164 -15.94 17.37 3.34
N GLY A 165 -15.57 16.08 3.42
CA GLY A 165 -15.12 15.28 2.27
C GLY A 165 -13.72 15.62 1.76
N THR A 166 -13.05 16.64 2.32
CA THR A 166 -11.71 17.09 1.89
C THR A 166 -10.83 17.43 3.08
N CYS A 167 -9.52 17.33 2.89
CA CYS A 167 -8.54 17.61 3.94
C CYS A 167 -8.54 19.10 4.32
N MET A 168 -8.71 19.37 5.61
CA MET A 168 -8.69 20.72 6.19
C MET A 168 -7.36 21.06 6.88
N ASN A 169 -6.29 20.28 6.65
CA ASN A 169 -5.00 20.42 7.33
C ASN A 169 -5.12 20.52 8.87
N CYS A 170 -6.04 19.75 9.44
CA CYS A 170 -6.39 19.82 10.86
C CYS A 170 -5.26 19.34 11.78
N LEU A 171 -5.32 19.78 13.05
CA LEU A 171 -4.49 19.29 14.15
C LEU A 171 -5.25 18.34 15.08
N SER A 172 -6.29 17.66 14.59
CA SER A 172 -7.07 16.72 15.38
C SER A 172 -6.19 15.62 15.94
N ALA A 173 -6.37 15.29 17.23
CA ALA A 173 -5.67 14.17 17.85
C ALA A 173 -6.04 12.80 17.22
N ASP A 174 -7.17 12.74 16.52
CA ASP A 174 -7.67 11.54 15.86
C ASP A 174 -7.28 11.42 14.38
N ARG A 175 -6.38 12.32 13.91
CA ARG A 175 -5.93 12.34 12.52
C ARG A 175 -5.15 11.09 12.14
N ILE A 176 -5.32 10.66 10.89
CA ILE A 176 -4.63 9.50 10.30
C ILE A 176 -3.62 9.88 9.20
N CYS A 177 -3.38 11.18 9.03
CA CYS A 177 -2.48 11.73 8.01
C CYS A 177 -1.28 12.43 8.69
N SER A 178 -0.54 11.67 9.52
CA SER A 178 0.57 12.19 10.32
C SER A 178 1.89 12.16 9.56
N SER A 179 2.09 11.15 8.69
CA SER A 179 3.32 10.97 7.92
C SER A 179 3.01 10.98 6.44
N TYR A 180 3.64 11.90 5.70
CA TYR A 180 3.63 11.92 4.23
C TYR A 180 4.97 11.41 3.75
N VAL A 181 4.97 10.37 2.93
CA VAL A 181 6.17 9.68 2.48
C VAL A 181 6.16 9.53 0.97
N LYS A 182 7.19 10.05 0.33
CA LYS A 182 7.51 9.82 -1.08
C LYS A 182 8.62 8.79 -1.15
N LEU A 183 8.40 7.69 -1.88
CA LEU A 183 9.40 6.70 -2.21
C LEU A 183 9.77 6.85 -3.68
N GLY A 184 10.99 7.24 -3.94
CA GLY A 184 11.59 7.33 -5.27
C GLY A 184 12.65 6.24 -5.43
N TYR A 185 13.89 6.66 -5.76
CA TYR A 185 15.01 5.75 -6.01
C TYR A 185 15.27 4.81 -4.82
N GLN A 186 15.37 3.50 -5.11
CA GLN A 186 15.64 2.46 -4.13
C GLN A 186 17.10 2.02 -4.20
N GLY A 187 17.79 1.98 -3.04
CA GLY A 187 19.14 1.46 -2.97
C GLY A 187 19.22 -0.06 -3.24
N ASN A 188 18.18 -0.80 -2.86
CA ASN A 188 18.08 -2.24 -3.10
C ASN A 188 17.25 -2.49 -4.38
N ILE A 189 17.90 -2.95 -5.43
CA ILE A 189 17.28 -3.22 -6.73
C ILE A 189 16.17 -4.26 -6.57
N ASN A 190 15.00 -3.96 -7.14
CA ASN A 190 13.82 -4.84 -7.18
C ASN A 190 13.29 -5.29 -5.81
N ARG A 191 13.70 -4.63 -4.71
CA ARG A 191 13.09 -4.90 -3.41
C ARG A 191 11.61 -4.55 -3.40
N ILE A 192 11.23 -3.41 -3.99
CA ILE A 192 9.83 -3.00 -4.17
C ILE A 192 9.35 -3.46 -5.55
N LYS A 193 8.28 -4.25 -5.53
CA LYS A 193 7.58 -4.74 -6.72
C LYS A 193 6.17 -4.16 -6.73
N ILE A 194 5.82 -3.50 -7.81
CA ILE A 194 4.52 -2.85 -7.98
C ILE A 194 3.69 -3.68 -8.95
N VAL A 195 2.48 -4.01 -8.56
CA VAL A 195 1.51 -4.69 -9.41
C VAL A 195 0.32 -3.76 -9.62
N ILE A 196 0.16 -3.31 -10.86
CA ILE A 196 -0.98 -2.50 -11.28
C ILE A 196 -2.06 -3.41 -11.85
N VAL A 197 -3.23 -3.33 -11.27
CA VAL A 197 -4.44 -4.01 -11.78
C VAL A 197 -5.22 -3.04 -12.66
N ASP A 198 -5.66 -3.49 -13.84
CA ASP A 198 -6.46 -2.67 -14.77
C ASP A 198 -7.91 -2.50 -14.31
N GLN A 199 -8.07 -2.11 -13.06
CA GLN A 199 -9.34 -1.80 -12.41
C GLN A 199 -9.15 -0.65 -11.41
N ASP A 200 -10.23 0.05 -11.09
CA ASP A 200 -10.24 1.04 -10.01
C ASP A 200 -10.36 0.31 -8.68
N LEU A 201 -9.39 0.50 -7.77
CA LEU A 201 -9.28 -0.22 -6.51
C LEU A 201 -8.93 0.71 -5.35
N GLY A 202 -9.68 0.56 -4.28
CA GLY A 202 -9.54 1.38 -3.10
C GLY A 202 -9.73 2.87 -3.41
N TYR A 203 -9.08 3.73 -2.62
CA TYR A 203 -9.18 5.19 -2.75
C TYR A 203 -7.84 5.87 -2.51
#